data_046f0c2e7e6c907d0f59e578c2f68527
#
_entry.id   046f0c2e7e6c907d0f59e578c2f68527
#
_cell.length_a   1.000
_cell.length_b   1.000
_cell.length_c   1.000
_cell.angle_alpha   90.00
_cell.angle_beta   90.00
_cell.angle_gamma   90.00
#
_symmetry.space_group_name_H-M   'P 1'
#
loop_
_entity.id
_entity.type
_entity.pdbx_description
1 polymer ?
#
loop_
_entity_poly.entity_id
_entity_poly.type
_entity_poly.pdbx_seq_one_letter_code
_entity_poly.pdbx_strand_id
1 'polypeptide(L)'
;MEGPRFFVQIVRDKMIFFLIFKFYLLIFFSVIAEDFVYGLDDIPVFKDMEYVEDSNVLFDKIDGRFVSSEMAGDYHVNDIKDFYISVLPNLGWEKIDENLFERGSEYLEIRLKSFNSISKIKFSIYPK
;
A
#
# COMPACT_ATOMS: atom_id res chain seq x y z
N MET A 1 36.99 41.99 28.38
CA MET A 1 36.70 41.75 26.95
C MET A 1 35.69 40.64 26.83
N GLU A 2 34.49 40.95 26.43
CA GLU A 2 33.36 40.00 26.42
C GLU A 2 33.03 39.48 25.01
N GLY A 3 33.67 40.00 23.93
CA GLY A 3 33.42 39.63 22.56
C GLY A 3 33.60 38.13 22.22
N PRO A 4 34.67 37.42 22.67
CA PRO A 4 34.86 36.00 22.36
C PRO A 4 33.81 35.06 22.96
N ARG A 5 33.31 35.38 24.15
CA ARG A 5 32.28 34.59 24.81
C ARG A 5 30.91 34.70 24.12
N PHE A 6 30.56 35.90 23.68
CA PHE A 6 29.33 36.17 22.97
C PHE A 6 29.30 35.47 21.61
N PHE A 7 30.42 35.46 20.85
CA PHE A 7 30.55 34.77 19.59
C PHE A 7 30.40 33.23 19.73
N VAL A 8 31.04 32.64 20.73
CA VAL A 8 30.97 31.21 21.01
C VAL A 8 29.55 30.79 21.38
N GLN A 9 28.80 31.62 22.10
CA GLN A 9 27.41 31.38 22.48
C GLN A 9 26.50 31.36 21.23
N ILE A 10 26.63 32.28 20.32
CA ILE A 10 25.87 32.34 19.06
C ILE A 10 26.15 31.14 18.17
N VAL A 11 27.39 30.74 18.00
CA VAL A 11 27.79 29.57 17.21
C VAL A 11 27.23 28.27 17.83
N ARG A 12 27.24 28.16 19.13
CA ARG A 12 26.69 27.00 19.85
C ARG A 12 25.18 26.90 19.72
N ASP A 13 24.46 28.02 19.81
CA ASP A 13 23.00 28.05 19.64
C ASP A 13 22.57 27.70 18.21
N LYS A 14 23.30 28.19 17.20
CA LYS A 14 23.08 27.83 15.79
C LYS A 14 23.36 26.35 15.53
N MET A 15 24.38 25.77 16.14
CA MET A 15 24.75 24.37 15.98
C MET A 15 23.70 23.45 16.64
N ILE A 16 23.18 23.81 17.80
CA ILE A 16 22.08 23.11 18.48
C ILE A 16 20.81 23.18 17.66
N PHE A 17 20.46 24.36 17.13
CA PHE A 17 19.32 24.55 16.25
C PHE A 17 19.42 23.70 14.99
N PHE A 18 20.59 23.62 14.37
CA PHE A 18 20.86 22.81 13.21
C PHE A 18 20.74 21.30 13.48
N LEU A 19 21.20 20.87 14.65
CA LEU A 19 21.07 19.48 15.11
C LEU A 19 19.62 19.10 15.39
N ILE A 20 18.85 19.97 16.02
CA ILE A 20 17.41 19.80 16.28
C ILE A 20 16.64 19.77 14.97
N PHE A 21 16.95 20.63 14.03
CA PHE A 21 16.33 20.67 12.72
C PHE A 21 16.61 19.39 11.92
N LYS A 22 17.84 18.90 11.97
CA LYS A 22 18.24 17.64 11.34
C LYS A 22 17.56 16.42 11.97
N PHE A 23 17.40 16.42 13.30
CA PHE A 23 16.68 15.40 14.03
C PHE A 23 15.17 15.43 13.72
N TYR A 24 14.61 16.62 13.60
CA TYR A 24 13.22 16.81 13.22
C TYR A 24 12.93 16.33 11.78
N LEU A 25 13.87 16.56 10.87
CA LEU A 25 13.79 16.06 9.49
C LEU A 25 13.82 14.52 9.42
N LEU A 26 14.58 13.87 10.31
CA LEU A 26 14.64 12.41 10.41
C LEU A 26 13.32 11.78 10.91
N ILE A 27 12.57 12.49 11.74
CA ILE A 27 11.27 12.02 12.26
C ILE A 27 10.20 12.06 11.16
N PHE A 28 10.31 12.98 10.20
CA PHE A 28 9.37 13.07 9.07
C PHE A 28 9.60 12.01 7.99
N PHE A 29 10.74 11.32 7.98
CA PHE A 29 10.97 10.16 7.15
C PHE A 29 10.51 8.87 7.84
N SER A 30 9.34 8.89 8.45
CA SER A 30 8.64 7.63 8.72
C SER A 30 8.22 7.08 7.36
N VAL A 31 9.04 6.21 6.81
CA VAL A 31 8.65 5.37 5.67
C VAL A 31 7.43 4.58 6.15
N ILE A 32 6.26 4.98 5.70
CA ILE A 32 5.07 4.14 5.82
C ILE A 32 5.38 2.95 4.90
N ALA A 33 5.77 1.83 5.50
CA ALA A 33 5.87 0.58 4.76
C ALA A 33 4.44 0.23 4.32
N GLU A 34 4.14 0.38 3.02
CA GLU A 34 2.90 -0.13 2.45
C GLU A 34 2.97 -1.65 2.45
N ASP A 35 2.00 -2.27 3.10
CA ASP A 35 1.81 -3.71 2.99
C ASP A 35 1.13 -4.02 1.65
N PHE A 36 1.64 -5.04 0.98
CA PHE A 36 1.07 -5.54 -0.27
C PHE A 36 0.29 -6.83 -0.04
N VAL A 37 -0.69 -7.06 -0.90
CA VAL A 37 -1.47 -8.29 -0.89
C VAL A 37 -0.54 -9.48 -1.16
N TYR A 38 -0.62 -10.50 -0.34
CA TYR A 38 0.24 -11.68 -0.45
C TYR A 38 0.16 -12.32 -1.85
N GLY A 39 1.30 -12.46 -2.49
CA GLY A 39 1.41 -12.96 -3.86
C GLY A 39 1.13 -11.93 -4.96
N LEU A 40 0.79 -10.69 -4.60
CA LEU A 40 0.48 -9.58 -5.51
C LEU A 40 1.29 -8.35 -5.08
N ASP A 41 2.58 -8.35 -5.37
CA ASP A 41 3.58 -7.43 -4.80
C ASP A 41 3.37 -5.95 -5.16
N ASP A 42 2.45 -5.64 -6.06
CA ASP A 42 2.14 -4.28 -6.49
C ASP A 42 0.72 -3.82 -6.07
N ILE A 43 -0.07 -4.66 -5.44
CA ILE A 43 -1.41 -4.29 -4.99
C ILE A 43 -1.39 -4.02 -3.48
N PRO A 44 -1.63 -2.76 -3.05
CA PRO A 44 -1.59 -2.42 -1.63
C PRO A 44 -2.76 -3.05 -0.85
N VAL A 45 -2.51 -3.36 0.40
CA VAL A 45 -3.54 -3.80 1.34
C VAL A 45 -4.38 -2.60 1.79
N PHE A 46 -5.71 -2.75 1.81
CA PHE A 46 -6.59 -1.74 2.39
C PHE A 46 -6.49 -1.76 3.91
N LYS A 47 -5.97 -0.66 4.48
CA LYS A 47 -5.76 -0.50 5.93
C LYS A 47 -5.00 -1.69 6.54
N ASP A 48 -5.54 -2.29 7.59
CA ASP A 48 -4.97 -3.43 8.31
C ASP A 48 -5.68 -4.76 8.01
N MET A 49 -6.27 -4.90 6.82
CA MET A 49 -6.85 -6.16 6.40
C MET A 49 -5.82 -7.28 6.46
N GLU A 50 -6.25 -8.45 6.86
CA GLU A 50 -5.40 -9.61 7.07
C GLU A 50 -5.53 -10.60 5.91
N TYR A 51 -4.40 -11.22 5.56
CA TYR A 51 -4.37 -12.30 4.60
C TYR A 51 -5.17 -13.50 5.11
N VAL A 52 -6.02 -14.06 4.25
CA VAL A 52 -6.72 -15.32 4.55
C VAL A 52 -5.78 -16.48 4.26
N GLU A 53 -5.40 -17.23 5.28
CA GLU A 53 -4.49 -18.37 5.16
C GLU A 53 -5.00 -19.38 4.11
N ASP A 54 -4.06 -19.95 3.36
CA ASP A 54 -4.31 -20.93 2.29
C ASP A 54 -5.18 -20.42 1.12
N SER A 55 -5.46 -19.12 1.05
CA SER A 55 -6.21 -18.53 -0.07
C SER A 55 -5.35 -18.26 -1.31
N ASN A 56 -4.02 -18.20 -1.16
CA ASN A 56 -3.12 -17.92 -2.26
C ASN A 56 -2.99 -19.12 -3.19
N VAL A 57 -3.23 -18.86 -4.46
CA VAL A 57 -3.04 -19.84 -5.54
C VAL A 57 -2.17 -19.20 -6.60
N LEU A 58 -1.10 -19.88 -6.98
CA LEU A 58 -0.17 -19.45 -8.01
C LEU A 58 0.04 -20.57 -9.03
N PHE A 59 -0.28 -20.32 -10.28
CA PHE A 59 0.05 -21.17 -11.41
C PHE A 59 0.80 -20.38 -12.47
N ASP A 60 1.97 -20.84 -12.85
CA ASP A 60 2.68 -20.37 -14.02
C ASP A 60 2.38 -21.27 -15.23
N LYS A 61 1.95 -20.66 -16.31
CA LYS A 61 1.72 -21.31 -17.60
C LYS A 61 2.52 -20.59 -18.69
N ILE A 62 2.68 -21.26 -19.83
CA ILE A 62 3.34 -20.66 -21.01
C ILE A 62 2.65 -19.36 -21.46
N ASP A 63 1.32 -19.30 -21.32
CA ASP A 63 0.50 -18.14 -21.74
C ASP A 63 0.45 -17.02 -20.70
N GLY A 64 1.00 -17.22 -19.50
CA GLY A 64 0.98 -16.26 -18.41
C GLY A 64 0.74 -16.89 -17.04
N ARG A 65 0.65 -16.04 -16.05
CA ARG A 65 0.43 -16.46 -14.65
C ARG A 65 -1.04 -16.40 -14.27
N PHE A 66 -1.45 -17.30 -13.39
CA PHE A 66 -2.68 -17.21 -12.62
C PHE A 66 -2.33 -17.03 -11.15
N VAL A 67 -2.78 -15.94 -10.55
CA VAL A 67 -2.56 -15.66 -9.12
C VAL A 67 -3.88 -15.28 -8.49
N SER A 68 -4.22 -15.87 -7.35
CA SER A 68 -5.32 -15.40 -6.53
C SER A 68 -4.92 -15.29 -5.06
N SER A 69 -5.53 -14.35 -4.35
CA SER A 69 -5.30 -14.14 -2.93
C SER A 69 -6.52 -13.48 -2.31
N GLU A 70 -6.80 -13.77 -1.04
CA GLU A 70 -7.90 -13.17 -0.31
C GLU A 70 -7.41 -12.40 0.92
N MET A 71 -8.05 -11.25 1.18
CA MET A 71 -7.87 -10.47 2.39
C MET A 71 -9.21 -10.34 3.11
N ALA A 72 -9.18 -10.24 4.43
CA ALA A 72 -10.35 -10.08 5.26
C ALA A 72 -10.17 -9.00 6.32
N GLY A 73 -11.24 -8.33 6.69
CA GLY A 73 -11.23 -7.30 7.72
C GLY A 73 -12.64 -6.83 8.08
N ASP A 74 -12.74 -6.14 9.21
CA ASP A 74 -13.98 -5.53 9.69
C ASP A 74 -14.15 -4.14 9.08
N TYR A 75 -14.42 -4.09 7.79
CA TYR A 75 -14.63 -2.88 7.02
C TYR A 75 -15.87 -2.99 6.15
N HIS A 76 -16.49 -1.85 5.84
CA HIS A 76 -17.60 -1.81 4.92
C HIS A 76 -17.14 -2.13 3.49
N VAL A 77 -17.88 -2.99 2.80
CA VAL A 77 -17.57 -3.41 1.41
C VAL A 77 -17.39 -2.22 0.47
N ASN A 78 -18.23 -1.19 0.61
CA ASN A 78 -18.14 -0.01 -0.25
C ASN A 78 -16.84 0.79 -0.04
N ASP A 79 -16.33 0.86 1.18
CA ASP A 79 -15.09 1.57 1.48
C ASP A 79 -13.88 0.83 0.86
N ILE A 80 -13.90 -0.49 0.91
CA ILE A 80 -12.88 -1.32 0.26
C ILE A 80 -12.93 -1.15 -1.26
N LYS A 81 -14.12 -1.20 -1.83
CA LYS A 81 -14.34 -1.01 -3.27
C LYS A 81 -13.84 0.35 -3.75
N ASP A 82 -14.22 1.42 -3.06
CA ASP A 82 -13.85 2.79 -3.41
C ASP A 82 -12.33 2.98 -3.36
N PHE A 83 -11.67 2.39 -2.38
CA PHE A 83 -10.21 2.42 -2.29
C PHE A 83 -9.55 1.80 -3.53
N TYR A 84 -9.94 0.59 -3.92
CA TYR A 84 -9.32 -0.08 -5.07
C TYR A 84 -9.69 0.57 -6.41
N ILE A 85 -10.90 1.10 -6.55
CA ILE A 85 -11.27 1.87 -7.75
C ILE A 85 -10.38 3.12 -7.90
N SER A 86 -9.97 3.75 -6.82
CA SER A 86 -9.09 4.93 -6.85
C SER A 86 -7.62 4.59 -7.02
N VAL A 87 -7.15 3.48 -6.45
CA VAL A 87 -5.72 3.11 -6.42
C VAL A 87 -5.28 2.35 -7.68
N LEU A 88 -6.07 1.42 -8.16
CA LEU A 88 -5.69 0.54 -9.28
C LEU A 88 -5.35 1.28 -10.57
N PRO A 89 -6.04 2.35 -10.98
CA PRO A 89 -5.64 3.13 -12.15
C PRO A 89 -4.23 3.73 -12.02
N ASN A 90 -3.82 4.15 -10.82
CA ASN A 90 -2.48 4.68 -10.57
C ASN A 90 -1.39 3.60 -10.70
N LEU A 91 -1.76 2.33 -10.62
CA LEU A 91 -0.89 1.17 -10.79
C LEU A 91 -0.91 0.61 -12.22
N GLY A 92 -1.58 1.30 -13.13
CA GLY A 92 -1.66 0.91 -14.54
C GLY A 92 -2.83 -0.02 -14.88
N TRP A 93 -3.69 -0.34 -13.91
CA TRP A 93 -4.88 -1.14 -14.14
C TRP A 93 -6.02 -0.29 -14.66
N GLU A 94 -6.48 -0.55 -15.88
CA GLU A 94 -7.61 0.14 -16.51
C GLU A 94 -8.90 -0.63 -16.23
N LYS A 95 -9.90 0.06 -15.68
CA LYS A 95 -11.21 -0.54 -15.43
C LYS A 95 -11.98 -0.77 -16.73
N ILE A 96 -12.35 -2.02 -17.00
CA ILE A 96 -13.10 -2.41 -18.21
C ILE A 96 -14.51 -2.90 -17.89
N ASP A 97 -14.78 -3.31 -16.67
CA ASP A 97 -16.11 -3.68 -16.18
C ASP A 97 -16.18 -3.38 -14.67
N GLU A 98 -17.31 -3.63 -14.05
CA GLU A 98 -17.54 -3.29 -12.64
C GLU A 98 -16.47 -3.84 -11.68
N ASN A 99 -16.07 -5.08 -11.88
CA ASN A 99 -15.09 -5.78 -11.04
C ASN A 99 -13.87 -6.27 -11.82
N LEU A 100 -13.69 -5.79 -13.04
CA LEU A 100 -12.65 -6.27 -13.94
C LEU A 100 -11.78 -5.12 -14.43
N PHE A 101 -10.48 -5.33 -14.33
CA PHE A 101 -9.44 -4.40 -14.77
C PHE A 101 -8.49 -5.13 -15.73
N GLU A 102 -7.82 -4.37 -16.59
CA GLU A 102 -6.79 -4.90 -17.47
C GLU A 102 -5.50 -4.10 -17.36
N ARG A 103 -4.39 -4.78 -17.53
CA ARG A 103 -3.05 -4.19 -17.63
C ARG A 103 -2.17 -5.09 -18.50
N GLY A 104 -1.70 -4.56 -19.65
CA GLY A 104 -0.90 -5.35 -20.58
C GLY A 104 -1.65 -6.60 -21.05
N SER A 105 -1.07 -7.76 -20.81
CA SER A 105 -1.62 -9.07 -21.18
C SER A 105 -2.41 -9.76 -20.05
N GLU A 106 -2.75 -9.05 -18.99
CA GLU A 106 -3.39 -9.62 -17.81
C GLU A 106 -4.74 -8.95 -17.50
N TYR A 107 -5.64 -9.74 -16.93
CA TYR A 107 -6.84 -9.26 -16.23
C TYR A 107 -6.66 -9.34 -14.73
N LEU A 108 -7.24 -8.38 -14.01
CA LEU A 108 -7.43 -8.41 -12.57
C LEU A 108 -8.92 -8.38 -12.27
N GLU A 109 -9.42 -9.42 -11.63
CA GLU A 109 -10.79 -9.48 -11.13
C GLU A 109 -10.80 -9.30 -9.62
N ILE A 110 -11.73 -8.49 -9.12
CA ILE A 110 -11.94 -8.26 -7.70
C ILE A 110 -13.33 -8.74 -7.32
N ARG A 111 -13.43 -9.59 -6.32
CA ARG A 111 -14.68 -10.04 -5.74
C ARG A 111 -14.77 -9.66 -4.28
N LEU A 112 -15.85 -9.00 -3.91
CA LEU A 112 -16.12 -8.56 -2.54
C LEU A 112 -17.31 -9.33 -1.98
N LYS A 113 -17.16 -9.82 -0.75
CA LYS A 113 -18.22 -10.49 0.01
C LYS A 113 -18.22 -9.98 1.45
N SER A 114 -19.41 -9.88 2.04
CA SER A 114 -19.57 -9.57 3.46
C SER A 114 -20.35 -10.69 4.14
N PHE A 115 -19.86 -11.12 5.29
CA PHE A 115 -20.50 -12.13 6.12
C PHE A 115 -20.23 -11.83 7.60
N ASN A 116 -21.28 -11.69 8.40
CA ASN A 116 -21.18 -11.41 9.85
C ASN A 116 -20.23 -10.24 10.20
N SER A 117 -20.41 -9.10 9.58
CA SER A 117 -19.58 -7.89 9.74
C SER A 117 -18.15 -8.00 9.21
N ILE A 118 -17.72 -9.17 8.77
CA ILE A 118 -16.42 -9.35 8.13
C ILE A 118 -16.57 -9.23 6.62
N SER A 119 -15.76 -8.39 6.02
CA SER A 119 -15.66 -8.28 4.56
C SER A 119 -14.43 -9.01 4.05
N LYS A 120 -14.59 -9.72 2.96
CA LYS A 120 -13.50 -10.38 2.23
C LYS A 120 -13.39 -9.80 0.83
N ILE A 121 -12.17 -9.60 0.39
CA ILE A 121 -11.84 -9.28 -0.98
C ILE A 121 -10.97 -10.38 -1.58
N LYS A 122 -11.34 -10.88 -2.74
CA LYS A 122 -10.55 -11.81 -3.53
C LYS A 122 -10.03 -11.10 -4.76
N PHE A 123 -8.72 -11.16 -4.91
CA PHE A 123 -8.02 -10.72 -6.12
C PHE A 123 -7.67 -11.92 -6.97
N SER A 124 -7.90 -11.83 -8.26
CA SER A 124 -7.50 -12.88 -9.22
C SER A 124 -6.87 -12.22 -10.43
N ILE A 125 -5.61 -12.57 -10.71
CA ILE A 125 -4.90 -12.16 -11.93
C ILE A 125 -4.81 -13.37 -12.85
N TYR A 126 -5.16 -13.18 -14.10
CA TYR A 126 -5.08 -14.22 -15.12
C TYR A 126 -4.78 -13.62 -16.50
N PRO A 127 -4.18 -14.40 -17.41
CA PRO A 127 -3.85 -13.92 -18.74
C PRO A 127 -5.11 -13.67 -19.58
N LYS A 128 -4.97 -12.70 -20.51
CA LYS A 128 -5.96 -12.43 -21.56
C LYS A 128 -6.10 -13.59 -22.54
#